data_569233019dcfa746fd50190fe1b2aeb8
#
_entry.id   569233019dcfa746fd50190fe1b2aeb8
#
_cell.length_a   1.000
_cell.length_b   1.000
_cell.length_c   1.000
_cell.angle_alpha   90.00
_cell.angle_beta   90.00
_cell.angle_gamma   90.00
#
_symmetry.space_group_name_H-M   'P 1'
#
loop_
_entity.id
_entity.type
_entity.pdbx_description
1 polymer ?
#
loop_
_entity_poly.entity_id
_entity_poly.type
_entity_poly.pdbx_seq_one_letter_code
_entity_poly.pdbx_strand_id
1 'polypeptide(L)'
;MAGRYQVVIVGGGPVGVGLAVDLGLRGVSCIVVERRDGLSSIPKGQGLSQRTMEHCWNWGVADDLRAARTMPPGWAIGQVTVYGDLMGEFWHAPPARELVAPYYFQANE
;
A
#
# COMPACT_ATOMS: atom_id res chain seq x y z
N MET A 1 6.91 13.90 -31.48
CA MET A 1 6.08 12.75 -31.90
C MET A 1 5.07 12.46 -30.80
N ALA A 2 3.81 12.43 -31.15
CA ALA A 2 2.81 11.95 -30.19
C ALA A 2 3.03 10.46 -29.96
N GLY A 3 3.45 10.07 -28.76
CA GLY A 3 3.59 8.67 -28.38
C GLY A 3 2.23 7.96 -28.41
N ARG A 4 2.19 6.76 -28.94
CA ARG A 4 0.99 5.90 -28.84
C ARG A 4 1.14 5.04 -27.60
N TYR A 5 0.20 5.14 -26.69
CA TYR A 5 0.12 4.32 -25.46
C TYR A 5 -1.07 3.35 -25.58
N GLN A 6 -0.88 2.15 -25.07
CA GLN A 6 -1.94 1.13 -25.04
C GLN A 6 -2.96 1.41 -23.94
N VAL A 7 -2.50 2.01 -22.82
CA VAL A 7 -3.34 2.30 -21.66
C VAL A 7 -3.11 3.72 -21.18
N VAL A 8 -4.18 4.39 -20.83
CA VAL A 8 -4.15 5.69 -20.14
C VAL A 8 -4.71 5.47 -18.73
N ILE A 9 -3.91 5.83 -17.73
CA ILE A 9 -4.28 5.74 -16.29
C ILE A 9 -4.57 7.16 -15.81
N VAL A 10 -5.76 7.41 -15.34
CA VAL A 10 -6.15 8.70 -14.79
C VAL A 10 -6.03 8.66 -13.28
N GLY A 11 -5.07 9.40 -12.75
CA GLY A 11 -4.72 9.47 -11.34
C GLY A 11 -3.36 8.84 -11.02
N GLY A 12 -2.44 9.64 -10.47
CA GLY A 12 -1.09 9.25 -10.05
C GLY A 12 -0.99 8.88 -8.57
N GLY A 13 -2.08 8.44 -7.96
CA GLY A 13 -2.08 7.90 -6.61
C GLY A 13 -1.50 6.47 -6.54
N PRO A 14 -1.43 5.86 -5.34
CA PRO A 14 -0.83 4.55 -5.14
C PRO A 14 -1.38 3.47 -6.07
N VAL A 15 -2.68 3.47 -6.32
CA VAL A 15 -3.34 2.49 -7.20
C VAL A 15 -2.94 2.70 -8.66
N GLY A 16 -2.97 3.96 -9.14
CA GLY A 16 -2.61 4.27 -10.53
C GLY A 16 -1.13 4.00 -10.81
N VAL A 17 -0.26 4.38 -9.91
CA VAL A 17 1.19 4.10 -10.02
C VAL A 17 1.46 2.60 -9.94
N GLY A 18 0.81 1.88 -9.02
CA GLY A 18 0.95 0.43 -8.93
C GLY A 18 0.50 -0.29 -10.20
N LEU A 19 -0.62 0.15 -10.79
CA LEU A 19 -1.07 -0.39 -12.08
C LEU A 19 -0.07 -0.09 -13.20
N ALA A 20 0.53 1.12 -13.22
CA ALA A 20 1.54 1.47 -14.21
C ALA A 20 2.78 0.57 -14.11
N VAL A 21 3.23 0.26 -12.88
CA VAL A 21 4.35 -0.67 -12.64
C VAL A 21 4.00 -2.06 -13.17
N ASP A 22 2.84 -2.57 -12.81
CA ASP A 22 2.38 -3.89 -13.25
C ASP A 22 2.27 -4.01 -14.77
N LEU A 23 1.74 -3.01 -15.42
CA LEU A 23 1.65 -2.95 -16.89
C LEU A 23 3.04 -2.87 -17.53
N GLY A 24 3.93 -2.03 -16.96
CA GLY A 24 5.30 -1.89 -17.46
C GLY A 24 6.10 -3.19 -17.34
N LEU A 25 5.97 -3.93 -16.24
CA LEU A 25 6.60 -5.24 -16.08
C LEU A 25 6.09 -6.29 -17.08
N ARG A 26 4.90 -6.10 -17.61
CA ARG A 26 4.31 -6.93 -18.64
C ARG A 26 4.55 -6.42 -20.08
N GLY A 27 5.34 -5.36 -20.22
CA GLY A 27 5.64 -4.77 -21.52
C GLY A 27 4.49 -3.98 -22.16
N VAL A 28 3.47 -3.63 -21.37
CA VAL A 28 2.33 -2.82 -21.83
C VAL A 28 2.67 -1.34 -21.66
N SER A 29 2.66 -0.59 -22.76
CA SER A 29 2.91 0.85 -22.72
C SER A 29 1.73 1.59 -22.11
N CYS A 30 2.00 2.41 -21.09
CA CYS A 30 0.98 3.20 -20.44
C CYS A 30 1.46 4.63 -20.18
N ILE A 31 0.50 5.52 -19.98
CA ILE A 31 0.73 6.89 -19.52
C ILE A 31 -0.15 7.15 -18.30
N VAL A 32 0.43 7.78 -17.30
CA VAL A 32 -0.30 8.22 -16.09
C VAL A 32 -0.56 9.72 -16.23
N VAL A 33 -1.81 10.11 -16.07
CA VAL A 33 -2.24 11.50 -16.07
C VAL A 33 -2.65 11.88 -14.65
N GLU A 34 -1.90 12.80 -14.06
CA GLU A 34 -2.18 13.32 -12.71
C GLU A 34 -2.42 14.83 -12.79
N ARG A 35 -3.46 15.29 -12.11
CA ARG A 35 -3.82 16.73 -12.10
C ARG A 35 -3.00 17.56 -11.13
N ARG A 36 -2.34 16.92 -10.16
CA ARG A 36 -1.51 17.58 -9.16
C ARG A 36 -0.05 17.51 -9.58
N ASP A 37 0.69 18.53 -9.24
CA ASP A 37 2.13 18.65 -9.51
C ASP A 37 3.01 18.05 -8.40
N GLY A 38 2.40 17.46 -7.36
CA GLY A 38 3.13 16.87 -6.23
C GLY A 38 2.31 15.90 -5.39
N LEU A 39 2.93 15.41 -4.34
CA LEU A 39 2.31 14.52 -3.37
C LEU A 39 1.26 15.25 -2.53
N SER A 40 0.24 14.50 -2.10
CA SER A 40 -0.75 15.05 -1.15
C SER A 40 -0.08 15.32 0.19
N SER A 41 -0.28 16.52 0.73
CA SER A 41 0.15 16.88 2.08
C SER A 41 -0.68 16.22 3.19
N ILE A 42 -1.85 15.69 2.83
CA ILE A 42 -2.75 15.02 3.77
C ILE A 42 -2.63 13.51 3.54
N PRO A 43 -2.18 12.74 4.54
CA PRO A 43 -2.16 11.29 4.47
C PRO A 43 -3.58 10.73 4.28
N LYS A 44 -3.75 9.82 3.33
CA LYS A 44 -5.04 9.19 3.01
C LYS A 44 -5.13 7.72 3.42
N GLY A 45 -4.04 7.14 3.87
CA GLY A 45 -3.95 5.78 4.34
C GLY A 45 -2.85 5.66 5.37
N GLN A 46 -3.04 4.79 6.34
CA GLN A 46 -2.11 4.59 7.45
C GLN A 46 -1.49 3.19 7.46
N GLY A 47 -2.10 2.26 6.76
CA GLY A 47 -1.62 0.89 6.70
C GLY A 47 -1.78 0.31 5.30
N LEU A 48 -0.93 -0.64 4.99
CA LEU A 48 -0.97 -1.38 3.75
C LEU A 48 -1.49 -2.79 4.03
N SER A 49 -2.33 -3.29 3.15
CA SER A 49 -2.79 -4.68 3.26
C SER A 49 -1.67 -5.64 2.87
N GLN A 50 -1.78 -6.87 3.37
CA GLN A 50 -0.88 -7.96 2.97
C GLN A 50 -0.79 -8.07 1.44
N ARG A 51 -1.92 -7.97 0.75
CA ARG A 51 -1.94 -8.04 -0.71
C ARG A 51 -1.17 -6.90 -1.37
N THR A 52 -1.23 -5.70 -0.82
CA THR A 52 -0.42 -4.58 -1.30
C THR A 52 1.07 -4.85 -1.13
N MET A 53 1.46 -5.43 0.01
CA MET A 53 2.85 -5.78 0.27
C MET A 53 3.35 -6.90 -0.65
N GLU A 54 2.51 -7.86 -1.02
CA GLU A 54 2.84 -8.87 -2.04
C GLU A 54 3.14 -8.23 -3.40
N HIS A 55 2.36 -7.22 -3.80
CA HIS A 55 2.65 -6.44 -5.00
C HIS A 55 4.01 -5.72 -4.88
N CYS A 56 4.26 -5.05 -3.77
CA CYS A 56 5.53 -4.37 -3.53
C CYS A 56 6.72 -5.35 -3.58
N TRP A 57 6.55 -6.54 -3.06
CA TRP A 57 7.55 -7.61 -3.17
C TRP A 57 7.80 -8.00 -4.62
N ASN A 58 6.74 -8.27 -5.39
CA ASN A 58 6.85 -8.64 -6.79
C ASN A 58 7.47 -7.52 -7.65
N TRP A 59 7.29 -6.27 -7.24
CA TRP A 59 7.89 -5.11 -7.91
C TRP A 59 9.35 -4.84 -7.46
N GLY A 60 9.83 -5.55 -6.43
CA GLY A 60 11.19 -5.39 -5.89
C GLY A 60 11.38 -4.15 -5.02
N VAL A 61 10.32 -3.54 -4.50
CA VAL A 61 10.35 -2.30 -3.71
C VAL A 61 9.95 -2.51 -2.24
N ALA A 62 9.73 -3.74 -1.80
CA ALA A 62 9.27 -4.02 -0.44
C ALA A 62 10.27 -3.55 0.63
N ASP A 63 11.56 -3.73 0.40
CA ASP A 63 12.60 -3.33 1.35
C ASP A 63 12.76 -1.81 1.41
N ASP A 64 12.64 -1.12 0.28
CA ASP A 64 12.63 0.34 0.23
C ASP A 64 11.44 0.91 1.00
N LEU A 65 10.28 0.29 0.87
CA LEU A 65 9.09 0.67 1.59
C LEU A 65 9.25 0.47 3.11
N ARG A 66 9.87 -0.64 3.53
CA ARG A 66 10.18 -0.88 4.94
C ARG A 66 11.19 0.12 5.48
N ALA A 67 12.21 0.45 4.71
CA ALA A 67 13.21 1.45 5.09
C ALA A 67 12.61 2.85 5.25
N ALA A 68 11.58 3.18 4.46
CA ALA A 68 10.87 4.46 4.54
C ALA A 68 9.85 4.53 5.69
N ARG A 69 9.69 3.47 6.45
CA ARG A 69 8.73 3.38 7.55
C ARG A 69 9.04 4.38 8.66
N THR A 70 8.01 5.09 9.13
CA THR A 70 8.12 6.06 10.23
C THR A 70 7.69 5.48 11.58
N MET A 71 6.91 4.40 11.57
CA MET A 71 6.47 3.71 12.79
C MET A 71 7.54 2.72 13.28
N PRO A 72 7.82 2.65 14.58
CA PRO A 72 8.77 1.66 15.11
C PRO A 72 8.34 0.22 14.80
N PRO A 73 9.29 -0.70 14.59
CA PRO A 73 8.99 -2.13 14.43
C PRO A 73 8.16 -2.67 15.61
N GLY A 74 7.16 -3.48 15.31
CA GLY A 74 6.28 -4.06 16.32
C GLY A 74 5.09 -3.18 16.73
N TRP A 75 5.03 -1.93 16.26
CA TRP A 75 3.84 -1.10 16.42
C TRP A 75 2.82 -1.45 15.34
N ALA A 76 1.56 -1.57 15.75
CA ALA A 76 0.45 -1.85 14.85
C ALA A 76 -0.66 -0.81 15.04
N ILE A 77 -1.31 -0.45 13.94
CA ILE A 77 -2.46 0.44 13.94
C ILE A 77 -3.72 -0.42 13.74
N GLY A 78 -4.78 -0.10 14.50
CA GLY A 78 -6.08 -0.70 14.28
C GLY A 78 -6.24 -2.13 14.83
N GLN A 79 -5.52 -2.47 15.89
CA GLN A 79 -5.68 -3.76 16.57
C GLN A 79 -6.88 -3.82 17.53
N VAL A 80 -7.57 -2.72 17.72
CA VAL A 80 -8.72 -2.63 18.63
C VAL A 80 -9.94 -2.14 17.86
N THR A 81 -11.02 -2.87 17.99
CA THR A 81 -12.35 -2.44 17.51
C THR A 81 -13.22 -2.14 18.72
N VAL A 82 -13.77 -0.92 18.76
CA VAL A 82 -14.67 -0.48 19.82
C VAL A 82 -16.10 -0.63 19.33
N TYR A 83 -16.95 -1.19 20.18
CA TYR A 83 -18.38 -1.34 19.91
C TYR A 83 -19.16 -0.28 20.67
N GLY A 84 -19.85 0.59 19.95
CA GLY A 84 -20.69 1.65 20.50
C GLY A 84 -19.91 2.94 20.78
N ASP A 85 -19.24 3.05 21.91
CA ASP A 85 -18.44 4.21 22.29
C ASP A 85 -17.03 3.84 22.77
N LEU A 86 -16.16 4.82 22.94
CA LEU A 86 -14.75 4.62 23.34
C LEU A 86 -14.57 4.04 24.74
N MET A 87 -15.62 4.05 25.58
CA MET A 87 -15.63 3.51 26.94
C MET A 87 -16.36 2.17 27.04
N GLY A 88 -16.92 1.70 25.90
CA GLY A 88 -17.64 0.44 25.80
C GLY A 88 -16.72 -0.77 25.61
N GLU A 89 -17.35 -1.89 25.28
CA GLU A 89 -16.61 -3.12 24.95
C GLU A 89 -15.77 -2.95 23.70
N PHE A 90 -14.58 -3.53 23.69
CA PHE A 90 -13.70 -3.55 22.54
C PHE A 90 -13.10 -4.93 22.32
N TRP A 91 -12.84 -5.22 21.07
CA TRP A 91 -12.23 -6.45 20.63
C TRP A 91 -10.78 -6.19 20.20
N HIS A 92 -9.87 -7.02 20.66
CA HIS A 92 -8.49 -7.02 20.22
C HIS A 92 -8.28 -8.08 19.14
N ALA A 93 -7.75 -7.69 18.00
CA ALA A 93 -7.32 -8.66 17.01
C ALA A 93 -6.21 -9.54 17.60
N PRO A 94 -6.26 -10.87 17.40
CA PRO A 94 -5.16 -11.74 17.79
C PRO A 94 -3.87 -11.28 17.07
N PRO A 95 -2.71 -11.38 17.74
CA PRO A 95 -1.45 -10.98 17.14
C PRO A 95 -1.21 -11.82 15.87
N ALA A 96 -0.91 -11.16 14.78
CA ALA A 96 -0.69 -11.78 13.47
C ALA A 96 0.52 -12.73 13.42
N ARG A 97 1.29 -12.83 14.50
CA ARG A 97 2.50 -13.66 14.61
C ARG A 97 2.26 -15.17 14.37
N GLU A 98 1.03 -15.64 14.54
CA GLU A 98 0.69 -17.05 14.35
C GLU A 98 0.34 -17.40 12.90
N LEU A 99 0.22 -16.42 12.03
CA LEU A 99 -0.11 -16.60 10.61
C LEU A 99 1.12 -16.59 9.70
N VAL A 100 2.31 -16.74 10.25
CA VAL A 100 3.56 -16.53 9.53
C VAL A 100 3.85 -17.69 8.59
N ALA A 101 3.39 -17.57 7.38
CA ALA A 101 4.12 -18.13 6.26
C ALA A 101 5.36 -17.25 5.95
N PRO A 102 6.43 -17.80 5.38
CA PRO A 102 7.64 -17.04 5.04
C PRO A 102 7.40 -15.81 4.16
N TYR A 103 6.24 -15.70 3.57
CA TYR A 103 5.82 -14.63 2.65
C TYR A 103 4.77 -13.68 3.24
N TYR A 104 4.55 -13.73 4.54
CA TYR A 104 3.61 -12.84 5.19
C TYR A 104 4.23 -11.45 5.39
N PHE A 105 3.60 -10.45 4.82
CA PHE A 105 3.95 -9.05 5.02
C PHE A 105 2.87 -8.39 5.88
N GLN A 106 3.25 -7.93 7.06
CA GLN A 106 2.32 -7.17 7.90
C GLN A 106 2.06 -5.80 7.27
N ALA A 107 0.82 -5.35 7.34
CA ALA A 107 0.41 -4.06 6.83
C ALA A 107 1.14 -2.87 7.46
N ASN A 108 1.71 -3.07 8.62
CA ASN A 108 2.40 -2.05 9.42
C ASN A 108 3.93 -2.23 9.45
N GLU A 109 4.46 -3.10 8.65
CA GLU A 109 5.90 -3.24 8.49
C GLU A 109 6.49 -2.22 7.53
#